data_8453ff6652c37940c0f3db9a80fb140d
#
_entry.id   8453ff6652c37940c0f3db9a80fb140d
#
_cell.length_a   1.000
_cell.length_b   1.000
_cell.length_c   1.000
_cell.angle_alpha   90.00
_cell.angle_beta   90.00
_cell.angle_gamma   90.00
#
_symmetry.space_group_name_H-M   'P 1'
#
loop_
_entity.id
_entity.type
_entity.pdbx_description
1 polymer ?
#
loop_
_entity_poly.entity_id
_entity_poly.type
_entity_poly.pdbx_seq_one_letter_code
_entity_poly.pdbx_strand_id
1 'polypeptide(L)'
;MNWNIRMLRPNILGLIAAALLTAGVLGESSRAAEPSYSAWFKPAENSKRSWSFAEVEGDSYSLTIQRKQAGPTEPRRRIMVLFPRRSSAYDIAMDQILQVFEEKNIRAEFTLVNFDNDHARGNKALQMADQGGFDLVFSMGSQSTAWLWENYRGGAVPVISVCSKDPVVLGQARDYESGTGTNFAFTSLNMPIEVQMAYVLELKPNLKNLAILVNSQNISAVQTQAKPIADYARMSGIRVLEVDVEDPKHAGEELAYKVRDAVRTMRKNDPTLDSSVFWITGSTAVFREIRAINANSDRVPVLSVVPEVVKESEDSAVLSIGISFQSNAHLAAVYGADVLEGRAKVGDLKVGIVSPPDIAINFLKAREIGLEVPFSFFESASFVYDYDGRLVRNNGKAVVPVN
;
A
#
# COMPACT_ATOMS: atom_id res chain seq x y z
N MET A 1 -38.52 66.36 3.31
CA MET A 1 -39.80 66.43 2.56
C MET A 1 -40.41 65.06 2.69
N ASN A 2 -41.22 64.80 3.76
CA ASN A 2 -42.67 64.92 3.80
C ASN A 2 -43.32 63.98 2.78
N TRP A 3 -44.15 63.10 3.08
CA TRP A 3 -45.29 62.80 3.94
C TRP A 3 -45.88 61.45 3.41
N ASN A 4 -46.58 60.61 4.01
CA ASN A 4 -47.42 60.34 5.13
C ASN A 4 -48.21 59.03 4.85
N ILE A 5 -48.22 58.11 5.78
CA ILE A 5 -49.35 57.49 6.51
C ILE A 5 -50.67 57.31 5.75
N ARG A 6 -51.15 56.07 5.70
CA ARG A 6 -52.45 55.70 6.26
C ARG A 6 -52.66 54.18 6.39
N MET A 7 -52.92 53.79 7.64
CA MET A 7 -53.57 52.53 8.01
C MET A 7 -55.05 52.52 7.61
N LEU A 8 -55.56 51.29 7.41
CA LEU A 8 -56.93 50.94 7.80
C LEU A 8 -57.04 49.39 7.87
N ARG A 9 -57.35 48.88 9.05
CA ARG A 9 -58.07 47.63 9.34
C ARG A 9 -59.58 47.96 9.37
N PRO A 10 -60.55 47.02 9.53
CA PRO A 10 -60.54 45.58 9.88
C PRO A 10 -61.65 44.74 9.22
N ASN A 11 -61.78 43.47 9.77
CA ASN A 11 -62.99 42.62 9.98
C ASN A 11 -63.23 41.52 8.93
N ILE A 12 -63.36 40.30 9.30
CA ILE A 12 -63.98 39.39 10.28
C ILE A 12 -64.72 38.24 9.56
N LEU A 13 -64.66 37.05 10.13
CA LEU A 13 -65.42 35.80 9.93
C LEU A 13 -65.19 35.05 8.61
N GLY A 14 -64.83 33.82 8.52
CA GLY A 14 -65.05 32.63 9.38
C GLY A 14 -65.25 31.45 8.44
N LEU A 15 -64.55 30.36 8.63
CA LEU A 15 -65.07 29.01 8.40
C LEU A 15 -64.00 27.96 8.69
N ILE A 16 -64.33 27.12 9.62
CA ILE A 16 -63.55 25.96 10.05
C ILE A 16 -63.64 24.91 8.95
N ALA A 17 -62.48 24.46 8.44
CA ALA A 17 -62.36 23.19 7.72
C ALA A 17 -61.19 22.41 8.33
N ALA A 18 -61.53 21.37 9.12
CA ALA A 18 -60.56 20.43 9.67
C ALA A 18 -60.02 19.57 8.50
N ALA A 19 -58.74 19.79 8.16
CA ALA A 19 -57.98 18.87 7.32
C ALA A 19 -57.03 18.11 8.24
N LEU A 20 -57.29 16.81 8.39
CA LEU A 20 -56.37 15.82 9.00
C LEU A 20 -55.09 15.75 8.14
N LEU A 21 -54.07 16.41 8.58
CA LEU A 21 -52.71 16.19 8.11
C LEU A 21 -52.14 14.97 8.80
N THR A 22 -52.20 13.82 8.12
CA THR A 22 -51.34 12.68 8.44
C THR A 22 -49.90 13.10 8.21
N ALA A 23 -49.19 13.44 9.28
CA ALA A 23 -47.74 13.59 9.26
C ALA A 23 -47.13 12.21 8.98
N GLY A 24 -46.78 11.97 7.71
CA GLY A 24 -45.88 10.92 7.33
C GLY A 24 -44.52 11.24 7.91
N VAL A 25 -44.15 10.57 9.00
CA VAL A 25 -42.77 10.52 9.48
C VAL A 25 -41.99 9.80 8.39
N LEU A 26 -41.42 10.56 7.48
CA LEU A 26 -40.31 10.09 6.66
C LEU A 26 -39.15 9.84 7.65
N GLY A 27 -38.97 8.56 7.98
CA GLY A 27 -37.81 8.14 8.71
C GLY A 27 -36.56 8.53 7.89
N GLU A 28 -35.88 9.61 8.28
CA GLU A 28 -34.50 9.81 7.91
C GLU A 28 -33.77 8.57 8.40
N SER A 29 -33.38 7.71 7.47
CA SER A 29 -32.40 6.67 7.76
C SER A 29 -31.15 7.40 8.22
N SER A 30 -30.94 7.44 9.54
CA SER A 30 -29.71 7.98 10.11
C SER A 30 -28.57 7.15 9.51
N ARG A 31 -27.88 7.71 8.53
CA ARG A 31 -26.65 7.16 8.04
C ARG A 31 -25.72 7.12 9.26
N ALA A 32 -25.42 5.94 9.76
CA ALA A 32 -24.49 5.79 10.88
C ALA A 32 -23.22 6.60 10.52
N ALA A 33 -22.76 7.44 11.43
CA ALA A 33 -21.55 8.22 11.21
C ALA A 33 -20.41 7.26 10.87
N GLU A 34 -19.61 7.61 9.87
CA GLU A 34 -18.46 6.78 9.52
C GLU A 34 -17.51 6.70 10.73
N PRO A 35 -16.97 5.50 11.05
CA PRO A 35 -16.03 5.35 12.15
C PRO A 35 -14.80 6.27 11.99
N SER A 36 -14.30 6.83 13.07
CA SER A 36 -13.18 7.77 13.06
C SER A 36 -11.92 7.19 12.42
N TYR A 37 -11.68 5.87 12.59
CA TYR A 37 -10.55 5.19 11.97
C TYR A 37 -10.65 5.10 10.44
N SER A 38 -11.83 5.27 9.83
CA SER A 38 -12.02 5.22 8.37
C SER A 38 -11.19 6.29 7.64
N ALA A 39 -10.79 7.34 8.36
CA ALA A 39 -9.91 8.37 7.84
C ALA A 39 -8.50 7.84 7.48
N TRP A 40 -8.02 6.81 8.18
CA TRP A 40 -6.64 6.33 8.01
C TRP A 40 -6.52 4.81 7.81
N PHE A 41 -7.55 4.01 8.07
CA PHE A 41 -7.57 2.55 7.86
C PHE A 41 -8.89 2.11 7.23
N LYS A 42 -8.80 1.20 6.25
CA LYS A 42 -9.96 0.60 5.56
C LYS A 42 -9.85 -0.92 5.57
N PRO A 43 -10.57 -1.60 6.49
CA PRO A 43 -10.59 -3.06 6.49
C PRO A 43 -11.32 -3.60 5.26
N ALA A 44 -10.82 -4.73 4.71
CA ALA A 44 -11.51 -5.43 3.64
C ALA A 44 -12.82 -6.06 4.13
N GLU A 45 -13.76 -6.23 3.21
CA GLU A 45 -15.07 -6.83 3.54
C GLU A 45 -14.95 -8.26 4.06
N ASN A 46 -13.96 -9.02 3.57
CA ASN A 46 -13.70 -10.38 4.06
C ASN A 46 -13.24 -10.36 5.52
N SER A 47 -12.32 -9.46 5.88
CA SER A 47 -11.87 -9.33 7.28
C SER A 47 -13.00 -8.94 8.21
N LYS A 48 -13.95 -8.12 7.78
CA LYS A 48 -15.15 -7.74 8.56
C LYS A 48 -16.07 -8.91 8.89
N ARG A 49 -15.99 -10.03 8.15
CA ARG A 49 -16.80 -11.21 8.44
C ARG A 49 -16.33 -11.93 9.70
N SER A 50 -15.02 -12.08 9.87
CA SER A 50 -14.39 -12.86 10.94
C SER A 50 -13.92 -11.98 12.12
N TRP A 51 -13.67 -10.67 11.88
CA TRP A 51 -13.10 -9.75 12.85
C TRP A 51 -14.04 -8.59 13.18
N SER A 52 -14.03 -8.15 14.41
CA SER A 52 -14.68 -6.92 14.88
C SER A 52 -13.67 -5.79 14.97
N PHE A 53 -14.10 -4.59 14.62
CA PHE A 53 -13.30 -3.37 14.60
C PHE A 53 -13.97 -2.38 15.56
N ALA A 54 -13.30 -2.06 16.66
CA ALA A 54 -13.83 -1.19 17.71
C ALA A 54 -12.96 0.05 17.87
N GLU A 55 -13.60 1.21 17.86
CA GLU A 55 -12.93 2.48 18.16
C GLU A 55 -12.45 2.49 19.62
N VAL A 56 -11.33 3.17 19.86
CA VAL A 56 -10.84 3.44 21.19
C VAL A 56 -11.45 4.77 21.65
N GLU A 57 -12.19 4.74 22.74
CA GLU A 57 -12.88 5.93 23.25
C GLU A 57 -11.88 7.07 23.51
N GLY A 58 -12.18 8.24 22.93
CA GLY A 58 -11.33 9.43 23.05
C GLY A 58 -10.03 9.40 22.23
N ASP A 59 -9.82 8.38 21.39
CA ASP A 59 -8.62 8.29 20.54
C ASP A 59 -8.96 7.89 19.09
N SER A 60 -9.12 8.86 18.21
CA SER A 60 -9.41 8.66 16.79
C SER A 60 -8.22 8.10 15.97
N TYR A 61 -7.06 7.99 16.58
CA TYR A 61 -5.84 7.43 15.99
C TYR A 61 -5.57 5.98 16.40
N SER A 62 -6.45 5.39 17.20
CA SER A 62 -6.33 4.01 17.66
C SER A 62 -7.58 3.20 17.33
N LEU A 63 -7.38 1.90 17.10
CA LEU A 63 -8.41 0.94 16.76
C LEU A 63 -8.07 -0.42 17.39
N THR A 64 -9.07 -1.10 17.95
CA THR A 64 -8.92 -2.49 18.41
C THR A 64 -9.59 -3.46 17.46
N ILE A 65 -8.89 -4.56 17.12
CA ILE A 65 -9.42 -5.63 16.27
C ILE A 65 -9.38 -6.95 17.04
N GLN A 66 -10.52 -7.67 17.04
CA GLN A 66 -10.68 -8.95 17.74
C GLN A 66 -11.48 -9.92 16.88
N ARG A 67 -11.24 -11.23 17.02
CA ARG A 67 -12.10 -12.24 16.38
C ARG A 67 -13.51 -12.21 16.94
N LYS A 68 -14.51 -12.29 16.07
CA LYS A 68 -15.93 -12.33 16.45
C LYS A 68 -16.32 -13.62 17.16
N GLN A 69 -15.72 -14.74 16.76
CA GLN A 69 -15.94 -16.03 17.39
C GLN A 69 -14.84 -16.32 18.40
N ALA A 70 -15.20 -16.84 19.55
CA ALA A 70 -14.23 -17.26 20.55
C ALA A 70 -13.38 -18.40 19.97
N GLY A 71 -12.08 -18.15 19.84
CA GLY A 71 -11.10 -19.19 19.49
C GLY A 71 -10.85 -20.15 20.67
N PRO A 72 -9.91 -21.09 20.49
CA PRO A 72 -9.57 -22.08 21.52
C PRO A 72 -9.10 -21.44 22.84
N THR A 73 -8.99 -22.28 23.86
CA THR A 73 -8.65 -21.94 25.25
C THR A 73 -7.26 -21.36 25.49
N GLU A 74 -6.47 -21.14 24.44
CA GLU A 74 -5.12 -20.58 24.55
C GLU A 74 -5.11 -19.12 25.00
N PRO A 75 -4.05 -18.66 25.69
CA PRO A 75 -3.92 -17.28 26.12
C PRO A 75 -3.98 -16.35 24.91
N ARG A 76 -4.74 -15.26 25.05
CA ARG A 76 -4.90 -14.24 24.02
C ARG A 76 -3.59 -13.48 23.84
N ARG A 77 -3.06 -13.46 22.62
CA ARG A 77 -1.88 -12.68 22.24
C ARG A 77 -2.28 -11.23 21.99
N ARG A 78 -1.55 -10.30 22.57
CA ARG A 78 -1.78 -8.86 22.40
C ARG A 78 -0.73 -8.29 21.44
N ILE A 79 -1.19 -7.74 20.34
CA ILE A 79 -0.33 -7.31 19.24
C ILE A 79 -0.57 -5.83 18.96
N MET A 80 0.48 -5.04 18.99
CA MET A 80 0.42 -3.65 18.54
C MET A 80 0.76 -3.60 17.05
N VAL A 81 0.07 -2.74 16.31
CA VAL A 81 0.40 -2.45 14.91
C VAL A 81 0.57 -0.95 14.76
N LEU A 82 1.78 -0.51 14.41
CA LEU A 82 2.12 0.90 14.35
C LEU A 82 2.13 1.40 12.89
N PHE A 83 1.25 2.36 12.60
CA PHE A 83 1.10 3.01 11.29
C PHE A 83 1.74 4.40 11.32
N PRO A 84 2.60 4.74 10.33
CA PRO A 84 3.19 6.08 10.27
C PRO A 84 2.22 7.11 9.69
N ARG A 85 1.26 6.66 8.89
CA ARG A 85 0.24 7.45 8.20
C ARG A 85 -0.72 6.54 7.43
N ARG A 86 -1.74 7.11 6.81
CA ARG A 86 -2.62 6.38 5.90
C ARG A 86 -1.88 5.86 4.67
N SER A 87 -2.14 4.59 4.30
CA SER A 87 -1.71 4.00 3.03
C SER A 87 -2.56 2.78 2.70
N SER A 88 -2.98 2.62 1.43
CA SER A 88 -3.66 1.41 0.96
C SER A 88 -2.78 0.16 1.06
N ALA A 89 -1.47 0.31 1.00
CA ALA A 89 -0.52 -0.78 1.25
C ALA A 89 -0.70 -1.39 2.65
N TYR A 90 -0.98 -0.55 3.63
CA TYR A 90 -1.15 -1.00 5.02
C TYR A 90 -2.53 -1.62 5.25
N ASP A 91 -3.55 -1.19 4.51
CA ASP A 91 -4.87 -1.83 4.50
C ASP A 91 -4.74 -3.27 4.01
N ILE A 92 -4.08 -3.49 2.85
CA ILE A 92 -3.81 -4.82 2.27
C ILE A 92 -2.97 -5.67 3.23
N ALA A 93 -1.91 -5.10 3.79
CA ALA A 93 -1.03 -5.80 4.70
C ALA A 93 -1.75 -6.25 5.97
N MET A 94 -2.58 -5.39 6.55
CA MET A 94 -3.34 -5.74 7.75
C MET A 94 -4.35 -6.86 7.48
N ASP A 95 -5.06 -6.81 6.36
CA ASP A 95 -5.98 -7.88 5.96
C ASP A 95 -5.24 -9.22 5.84
N GLN A 96 -4.05 -9.23 5.24
CA GLN A 96 -3.24 -10.45 5.10
C GLN A 96 -2.74 -10.97 6.45
N ILE A 97 -2.34 -10.07 7.37
CA ILE A 97 -1.97 -10.47 8.74
C ILE A 97 -3.16 -11.13 9.44
N LEU A 98 -4.34 -10.52 9.37
CA LEU A 98 -5.55 -11.08 9.97
C LEU A 98 -5.89 -12.47 9.41
N GLN A 99 -5.75 -12.64 8.08
CA GLN A 99 -5.97 -13.92 7.42
C GLN A 99 -4.98 -14.99 7.91
N VAL A 100 -3.68 -14.71 7.98
CA VAL A 100 -2.67 -15.67 8.46
C VAL A 100 -2.95 -16.07 9.91
N PHE A 101 -3.31 -15.11 10.76
CA PHE A 101 -3.64 -15.42 12.16
C PHE A 101 -4.93 -16.25 12.29
N GLU A 102 -5.88 -16.05 11.38
CA GLU A 102 -7.08 -16.87 11.29
C GLU A 102 -6.75 -18.30 10.84
N GLU A 103 -5.99 -18.47 9.76
CA GLU A 103 -5.56 -19.75 9.20
C GLU A 103 -4.72 -20.57 10.20
N LYS A 104 -3.83 -19.90 10.94
CA LYS A 104 -3.02 -20.53 12.00
C LYS A 104 -3.78 -20.71 13.32
N ASN A 105 -5.03 -20.25 13.38
CA ASN A 105 -5.87 -20.30 14.56
C ASN A 105 -5.26 -19.64 15.82
N ILE A 106 -4.45 -18.59 15.63
CA ILE A 106 -3.83 -17.85 16.74
C ILE A 106 -4.88 -16.90 17.34
N ARG A 107 -5.14 -17.04 18.64
CA ARG A 107 -6.02 -16.12 19.37
C ARG A 107 -5.29 -14.80 19.62
N ALA A 108 -5.62 -13.77 18.85
CA ALA A 108 -4.99 -12.46 18.92
C ALA A 108 -5.99 -11.34 19.11
N GLU A 109 -5.52 -10.28 19.78
CA GLU A 109 -6.10 -8.95 19.79
C GLU A 109 -5.07 -7.98 19.23
N PHE A 110 -5.49 -7.21 18.25
CA PHE A 110 -4.63 -6.19 17.65
C PHE A 110 -5.07 -4.81 18.14
N THR A 111 -4.10 -4.02 18.56
CA THR A 111 -4.26 -2.58 18.80
C THR A 111 -3.50 -1.84 17.72
N LEU A 112 -4.22 -1.27 16.77
CA LEU A 112 -3.65 -0.43 15.72
C LEU A 112 -3.49 1.00 16.25
N VAL A 113 -2.34 1.60 16.01
CA VAL A 113 -2.04 2.99 16.37
C VAL A 113 -1.48 3.71 15.15
N ASN A 114 -2.18 4.72 14.66
CA ASN A 114 -1.66 5.63 13.64
C ASN A 114 -0.99 6.83 14.31
N PHE A 115 0.34 6.85 14.34
CA PHE A 115 1.02 8.01 14.94
C PHE A 115 1.14 9.21 13.98
N ASP A 116 0.78 9.05 12.70
CA ASP A 116 0.70 10.11 11.68
C ASP A 116 1.96 10.98 11.60
N ASN A 117 3.13 10.35 11.73
CA ASN A 117 4.45 10.98 11.84
C ASN A 117 4.58 11.98 13.00
N ASP A 118 3.69 11.96 13.96
CA ASP A 118 3.76 12.74 15.19
C ASP A 118 4.57 11.97 16.25
N HIS A 119 5.75 12.47 16.55
CA HIS A 119 6.69 11.85 17.50
C HIS A 119 6.11 11.76 18.92
N ALA A 120 5.27 12.69 19.35
CA ALA A 120 4.63 12.62 20.68
C ALA A 120 3.65 11.46 20.76
N ARG A 121 2.87 11.25 19.67
CA ARG A 121 1.96 10.10 19.54
C ARG A 121 2.73 8.78 19.44
N GLY A 122 3.82 8.78 18.67
CA GLY A 122 4.74 7.64 18.59
C GLY A 122 5.31 7.26 19.97
N ASN A 123 5.81 8.22 20.73
CA ASN A 123 6.32 7.98 22.09
C ASN A 123 5.26 7.43 23.04
N LYS A 124 3.99 7.91 22.93
CA LYS A 124 2.87 7.33 23.69
C LYS A 124 2.64 5.86 23.31
N ALA A 125 2.73 5.52 22.02
CA ALA A 125 2.62 4.13 21.58
C ALA A 125 3.76 3.25 22.13
N LEU A 126 5.01 3.74 22.20
CA LEU A 126 6.11 3.01 22.83
C LEU A 126 5.88 2.78 24.34
N GLN A 127 5.42 3.80 25.05
CA GLN A 127 5.05 3.64 26.45
C GLN A 127 3.94 2.60 26.64
N MET A 128 2.96 2.58 25.74
CA MET A 128 1.91 1.54 25.74
C MET A 128 2.53 0.15 25.45
N ALA A 129 3.50 0.04 24.54
CA ALA A 129 4.17 -1.24 24.26
C ALA A 129 4.87 -1.79 25.50
N ASP A 130 5.64 -0.95 26.22
CA ASP A 130 6.40 -1.37 27.40
C ASP A 130 5.51 -1.68 28.62
N GLN A 131 4.43 -0.92 28.81
CA GLN A 131 3.57 -1.03 30.00
C GLN A 131 2.32 -1.87 29.75
N GLY A 132 1.93 -2.02 28.50
CA GLY A 132 0.67 -2.60 28.10
C GLY A 132 0.64 -4.12 28.02
N GLY A 133 1.76 -4.83 28.20
CA GLY A 133 1.83 -6.28 28.10
C GLY A 133 1.54 -6.79 26.69
N PHE A 134 2.10 -6.14 25.66
CA PHE A 134 2.07 -6.64 24.27
C PHE A 134 3.07 -7.75 24.09
N ASP A 135 2.71 -8.75 23.28
CA ASP A 135 3.56 -9.89 22.92
C ASP A 135 4.37 -9.61 21.64
N LEU A 136 3.91 -8.68 20.79
CA LEU A 136 4.50 -8.39 19.50
C LEU A 136 4.10 -6.99 19.00
N VAL A 137 5.00 -6.35 18.23
CA VAL A 137 4.72 -5.14 17.46
C VAL A 137 4.93 -5.43 15.97
N PHE A 138 3.94 -5.14 15.13
CA PHE A 138 4.11 -5.01 13.68
C PHE A 138 4.34 -3.54 13.32
N SER A 139 5.41 -3.27 12.59
CA SER A 139 5.77 -1.93 12.13
C SER A 139 5.43 -1.76 10.65
N MET A 140 4.44 -0.93 10.32
CA MET A 140 3.96 -0.74 8.95
C MET A 140 4.79 0.28 8.19
N GLY A 141 5.50 -0.20 7.17
CA GLY A 141 6.28 0.62 6.24
C GLY A 141 7.59 1.16 6.77
N SER A 142 8.42 1.67 5.87
CA SER A 142 9.80 2.09 6.19
C SER A 142 9.87 3.25 7.19
N GLN A 143 8.88 4.16 7.20
CA GLN A 143 8.89 5.29 8.14
C GLN A 143 8.67 4.85 9.59
N SER A 144 7.66 4.00 9.82
CA SER A 144 7.43 3.42 11.15
C SER A 144 8.63 2.56 11.58
N THR A 145 9.15 1.75 10.65
CA THR A 145 10.28 0.85 10.94
C THR A 145 11.56 1.63 11.28
N ALA A 146 11.89 2.69 10.54
CA ALA A 146 13.04 3.53 10.85
C ALA A 146 12.86 4.23 12.20
N TRP A 147 11.68 4.79 12.45
CA TRP A 147 11.39 5.47 13.71
C TRP A 147 11.47 4.51 14.91
N LEU A 148 10.92 3.30 14.82
CA LEU A 148 11.04 2.27 15.87
C LEU A 148 12.49 1.79 16.03
N TRP A 149 13.22 1.62 14.95
CA TRP A 149 14.65 1.24 15.00
C TRP A 149 15.49 2.24 15.77
N GLU A 150 15.21 3.52 15.62
CA GLU A 150 15.92 4.60 16.33
C GLU A 150 15.50 4.71 17.80
N ASN A 151 14.22 4.49 18.12
CA ASN A 151 13.65 4.81 19.42
C ASN A 151 13.31 3.60 20.29
N TYR A 152 13.30 2.36 19.72
CA TYR A 152 12.84 1.16 20.44
C TYR A 152 13.76 -0.07 20.26
N ARG A 153 14.90 0.10 19.61
CA ARG A 153 15.89 -0.98 19.48
C ARG A 153 16.43 -1.39 20.84
N GLY A 154 16.36 -2.69 21.15
CA GLY A 154 16.68 -3.25 22.46
C GLY A 154 15.53 -3.19 23.46
N GLY A 155 14.33 -2.79 23.04
CA GLY A 155 13.12 -2.84 23.85
C GLY A 155 12.68 -4.27 24.19
N ALA A 156 11.73 -4.37 25.12
CA ALA A 156 11.28 -5.67 25.65
C ALA A 156 10.40 -6.45 24.67
N VAL A 157 9.62 -5.75 23.82
CA VAL A 157 8.66 -6.38 22.92
C VAL A 157 9.30 -6.63 21.55
N PRO A 158 9.15 -7.84 20.96
CA PRO A 158 9.57 -8.13 19.60
C PRO A 158 8.91 -7.20 18.57
N VAL A 159 9.68 -6.75 17.57
CA VAL A 159 9.21 -5.91 16.46
C VAL A 159 9.48 -6.59 15.13
N ILE A 160 8.45 -6.68 14.28
CA ILE A 160 8.59 -7.20 12.92
C ILE A 160 8.16 -6.13 11.93
N SER A 161 9.03 -5.82 10.96
CA SER A 161 8.70 -4.89 9.90
C SER A 161 7.76 -5.52 8.87
N VAL A 162 6.80 -4.73 8.38
CA VAL A 162 5.83 -5.11 7.36
C VAL A 162 5.81 -4.04 6.28
N CYS A 163 5.84 -4.43 5.02
CA CYS A 163 5.84 -3.49 3.89
C CYS A 163 6.94 -2.42 3.98
N SER A 164 8.06 -2.76 4.59
CA SER A 164 9.26 -1.93 4.67
C SER A 164 10.19 -2.21 3.50
N LYS A 165 11.02 -1.23 3.19
CA LYS A 165 12.05 -1.37 2.16
C LYS A 165 13.29 -2.05 2.74
N ASP A 166 14.29 -2.24 1.89
CA ASP A 166 15.51 -2.98 2.17
C ASP A 166 16.23 -2.51 3.45
N PRO A 167 16.25 -3.32 4.52
CA PRO A 167 16.85 -2.93 5.80
C PRO A 167 18.37 -2.90 5.76
N VAL A 168 19.02 -3.63 4.83
CA VAL A 168 20.48 -3.63 4.69
C VAL A 168 20.93 -2.31 4.07
N VAL A 169 20.28 -1.90 2.97
CA VAL A 169 20.56 -0.60 2.32
C VAL A 169 20.23 0.56 3.26
N LEU A 170 19.20 0.43 4.09
CA LEU A 170 18.82 1.45 5.09
C LEU A 170 19.66 1.40 6.37
N GLY A 171 20.66 0.52 6.47
CA GLY A 171 21.54 0.43 7.64
C GLY A 171 20.88 -0.14 8.91
N GLN A 172 19.74 -0.83 8.77
CA GLN A 172 19.00 -1.44 9.87
C GLN A 172 19.40 -2.91 10.11
N ALA A 173 19.90 -3.58 9.09
CA ALA A 173 20.48 -4.91 9.17
C ALA A 173 21.90 -4.89 8.59
N ARG A 174 22.77 -5.77 9.10
CA ARG A 174 24.16 -5.88 8.63
C ARG A 174 24.23 -6.55 7.25
N ASP A 175 23.46 -7.58 7.08
CA ASP A 175 23.37 -8.41 5.88
C ASP A 175 22.01 -9.13 5.84
N TYR A 176 21.75 -9.87 4.76
CA TYR A 176 20.48 -10.56 4.57
C TYR A 176 20.39 -11.90 5.31
N GLU A 177 21.50 -12.52 5.65
CA GLU A 177 21.57 -13.88 6.18
C GLU A 177 21.64 -13.95 7.70
N SER A 178 22.07 -12.87 8.33
CA SER A 178 22.16 -12.76 9.79
C SER A 178 20.92 -12.13 10.38
N GLY A 179 20.49 -12.60 11.55
CA GLY A 179 19.54 -11.87 12.38
C GLY A 179 20.15 -10.57 12.93
N THR A 180 19.31 -9.70 13.48
CA THR A 180 19.76 -8.41 14.03
C THR A 180 20.44 -8.53 15.40
N GLY A 181 20.25 -9.65 16.09
CA GLY A 181 20.68 -9.83 17.49
C GLY A 181 19.93 -8.94 18.48
N THR A 182 18.83 -8.28 18.04
CA THR A 182 18.02 -7.37 18.85
C THR A 182 16.57 -7.83 18.93
N ASN A 183 15.67 -6.97 19.40
CA ASN A 183 14.23 -7.23 19.38
C ASN A 183 13.57 -7.00 17.99
N PHE A 184 14.35 -6.88 16.91
CA PHE A 184 13.83 -6.65 15.56
C PHE A 184 14.05 -7.83 14.62
N ALA A 185 13.04 -8.09 13.77
CA ALA A 185 13.18 -8.84 12.54
C ALA A 185 12.62 -8.03 11.37
N PHE A 186 13.22 -8.19 10.20
CA PHE A 186 12.84 -7.41 9.02
C PHE A 186 12.32 -8.30 7.90
N THR A 187 11.28 -7.80 7.19
CA THR A 187 10.92 -8.26 5.86
C THR A 187 11.16 -7.12 4.86
N SER A 188 11.51 -7.46 3.62
CA SER A 188 11.85 -6.48 2.59
C SER A 188 10.85 -6.52 1.43
N LEU A 189 10.41 -5.33 0.97
CA LEU A 189 9.70 -5.16 -0.30
C LEU A 189 10.65 -5.07 -1.50
N ASN A 190 11.94 -5.09 -1.27
CA ASN A 190 12.93 -5.05 -2.35
C ASN A 190 13.38 -6.47 -2.69
N MET A 191 13.58 -6.67 -3.98
CA MET A 191 14.26 -7.81 -4.55
C MET A 191 15.62 -7.38 -5.10
N PRO A 192 16.57 -8.30 -5.34
CA PRO A 192 17.87 -7.95 -5.94
C PRO A 192 17.70 -7.23 -7.27
N ILE A 193 18.47 -6.16 -7.47
CA ILE A 193 18.36 -5.28 -8.65
C ILE A 193 18.70 -6.03 -9.95
N GLU A 194 19.65 -6.97 -9.88
CA GLU A 194 20.03 -7.82 -10.98
C GLU A 194 18.86 -8.66 -11.49
N VAL A 195 18.06 -9.18 -10.56
CA VAL A 195 16.86 -9.97 -10.90
C VAL A 195 15.80 -9.06 -11.54
N GLN A 196 15.55 -7.87 -10.98
CA GLN A 196 14.62 -6.90 -11.58
C GLN A 196 15.03 -6.54 -13.00
N MET A 197 16.31 -6.19 -13.20
CA MET A 197 16.81 -5.79 -14.51
C MET A 197 16.86 -6.94 -15.50
N ALA A 198 17.09 -8.18 -15.06
CA ALA A 198 17.00 -9.35 -15.92
C ALA A 198 15.60 -9.49 -16.56
N TYR A 199 14.53 -9.33 -15.77
CA TYR A 199 13.16 -9.30 -16.30
C TYR A 199 12.91 -8.11 -17.23
N VAL A 200 13.38 -6.91 -16.88
CA VAL A 200 13.22 -5.73 -17.74
C VAL A 200 13.92 -5.93 -19.09
N LEU A 201 15.13 -6.51 -19.09
CA LEU A 201 15.89 -6.79 -20.30
C LEU A 201 15.33 -7.99 -21.09
N GLU A 202 14.69 -8.96 -20.45
CA GLU A 202 13.94 -10.01 -21.14
C GLU A 202 12.72 -9.43 -21.88
N LEU A 203 12.00 -8.49 -21.25
CA LEU A 203 10.88 -7.79 -21.89
C LEU A 203 11.34 -6.85 -23.01
N LYS A 204 12.47 -6.17 -22.82
CA LYS A 204 13.05 -5.18 -23.74
C LYS A 204 14.55 -5.42 -23.95
N PRO A 205 14.95 -6.43 -24.76
CA PRO A 205 16.37 -6.79 -24.93
C PRO A 205 17.24 -5.66 -25.46
N ASN A 206 16.67 -4.73 -26.23
CA ASN A 206 17.36 -3.59 -26.83
C ASN A 206 17.03 -2.28 -26.07
N LEU A 207 16.87 -2.33 -24.75
CA LEU A 207 16.52 -1.16 -23.95
C LEU A 207 17.55 -0.04 -24.08
N LYS A 208 17.11 1.14 -24.55
CA LYS A 208 17.93 2.36 -24.72
C LYS A 208 17.66 3.40 -23.66
N ASN A 209 16.40 3.53 -23.24
CA ASN A 209 15.97 4.55 -22.28
C ASN A 209 15.17 3.93 -21.14
N LEU A 210 15.55 4.25 -19.92
CA LEU A 210 14.82 3.92 -18.69
C LEU A 210 14.46 5.21 -17.96
N ALA A 211 13.19 5.56 -17.91
CA ALA A 211 12.72 6.68 -17.10
C ALA A 211 12.23 6.19 -15.75
N ILE A 212 12.87 6.63 -14.68
CA ILE A 212 12.58 6.20 -13.30
C ILE A 212 11.71 7.26 -12.63
N LEU A 213 10.50 6.86 -12.21
CA LEU A 213 9.53 7.71 -11.55
C LEU A 213 9.61 7.51 -10.02
N VAL A 214 9.93 8.56 -9.32
CA VAL A 214 10.13 8.54 -7.85
C VAL A 214 9.64 9.85 -7.22
N ASN A 215 9.29 9.80 -5.94
CA ASN A 215 9.12 10.99 -5.13
C ASN A 215 10.41 11.23 -4.33
N SER A 216 11.11 12.32 -4.57
CA SER A 216 12.38 12.68 -3.91
C SER A 216 12.28 12.75 -2.39
N GLN A 217 11.11 13.12 -1.87
CA GLN A 217 10.88 13.14 -0.43
C GLN A 217 10.74 11.74 0.19
N ASN A 218 10.55 10.69 -0.63
CA ASN A 218 10.53 9.31 -0.17
C ASN A 218 11.95 8.72 -0.17
N ILE A 219 12.75 9.11 0.82
CA ILE A 219 14.16 8.75 0.93
C ILE A 219 14.38 7.23 0.80
N SER A 220 13.53 6.42 1.42
CA SER A 220 13.67 4.96 1.32
C SER A 220 13.48 4.45 -0.12
N ALA A 221 12.54 4.98 -0.90
CA ALA A 221 12.36 4.61 -2.30
C ALA A 221 13.52 5.11 -3.18
N VAL A 222 14.04 6.31 -2.88
CA VAL A 222 15.22 6.85 -3.58
C VAL A 222 16.44 5.95 -3.35
N GLN A 223 16.75 5.65 -2.09
CA GLN A 223 17.96 4.90 -1.73
C GLN A 223 17.91 3.42 -2.12
N THR A 224 16.74 2.78 -1.98
CA THR A 224 16.63 1.32 -2.15
C THR A 224 16.10 0.88 -3.50
N GLN A 225 15.55 1.80 -4.30
CA GLN A 225 14.96 1.47 -5.61
C GLN A 225 15.45 2.39 -6.73
N ALA A 226 15.20 3.71 -6.66
CA ALA A 226 15.51 4.60 -7.77
C ALA A 226 17.02 4.65 -8.07
N LYS A 227 17.84 4.88 -7.06
CA LYS A 227 19.29 4.98 -7.22
C LYS A 227 19.93 3.65 -7.66
N PRO A 228 19.67 2.49 -7.02
CA PRO A 228 20.28 1.22 -7.45
C PRO A 228 19.93 0.85 -8.90
N ILE A 229 18.67 1.01 -9.32
CA ILE A 229 18.27 0.70 -10.69
C ILE A 229 18.87 1.68 -11.69
N ALA A 230 18.99 2.98 -11.32
CA ALA A 230 19.64 3.98 -12.17
C ALA A 230 21.12 3.66 -12.38
N ASP A 231 21.82 3.31 -11.30
CA ASP A 231 23.25 2.98 -11.34
C ASP A 231 23.49 1.71 -12.21
N TYR A 232 22.69 0.65 -11.99
CA TYR A 232 22.76 -0.57 -12.82
C TYR A 232 22.49 -0.28 -14.30
N ALA A 233 21.45 0.49 -14.62
CA ALA A 233 21.10 0.83 -15.98
C ALA A 233 22.21 1.64 -16.68
N ARG A 234 22.80 2.63 -15.99
CA ARG A 234 23.93 3.42 -16.51
C ARG A 234 25.16 2.54 -16.78
N MET A 235 25.50 1.64 -15.86
CA MET A 235 26.59 0.67 -16.03
C MET A 235 26.36 -0.26 -17.23
N SER A 236 25.11 -0.56 -17.54
CA SER A 236 24.70 -1.37 -18.70
C SER A 236 24.56 -0.56 -19.99
N GLY A 237 24.96 0.73 -20.00
CA GLY A 237 24.89 1.59 -21.19
C GLY A 237 23.48 2.10 -21.52
N ILE A 238 22.52 1.93 -20.63
CA ILE A 238 21.14 2.40 -20.78
C ILE A 238 21.04 3.85 -20.30
N ARG A 239 20.44 4.71 -21.12
CA ARG A 239 20.18 6.09 -20.75
C ARG A 239 19.10 6.17 -19.68
N VAL A 240 19.44 6.77 -18.55
CA VAL A 240 18.50 6.99 -17.46
C VAL A 240 17.91 8.40 -17.52
N LEU A 241 16.60 8.50 -17.38
CA LEU A 241 15.84 9.75 -17.21
C LEU A 241 15.21 9.72 -15.81
N GLU A 242 15.49 10.73 -15.01
CA GLU A 242 14.91 10.85 -13.68
C GLU A 242 13.64 11.70 -13.77
N VAL A 243 12.51 11.10 -13.37
CA VAL A 243 11.18 11.74 -13.31
C VAL A 243 10.80 11.84 -11.86
N ASP A 244 11.18 12.95 -11.25
CA ASP A 244 11.02 13.17 -9.81
C ASP A 244 9.77 13.99 -9.51
N VAL A 245 8.98 13.55 -8.53
CA VAL A 245 7.89 14.30 -7.92
C VAL A 245 8.44 15.05 -6.71
N GLU A 246 8.39 16.37 -6.76
CA GLU A 246 8.88 17.25 -5.70
C GLU A 246 7.78 17.60 -4.69
N ASP A 247 6.55 17.86 -5.18
CA ASP A 247 5.38 18.09 -4.34
C ASP A 247 4.35 16.95 -4.45
N PRO A 248 4.27 16.07 -3.45
CA PRO A 248 3.31 14.97 -3.46
C PRO A 248 1.82 15.38 -3.55
N LYS A 249 1.50 16.64 -3.24
CA LYS A 249 0.12 17.16 -3.36
C LYS A 249 -0.26 17.50 -4.80
N HIS A 250 0.72 17.85 -5.62
CA HIS A 250 0.56 18.18 -7.03
C HIS A 250 1.20 17.13 -7.96
N ALA A 251 1.43 15.92 -7.45
CA ALA A 251 2.13 14.84 -8.16
C ALA A 251 1.53 14.54 -9.55
N GLY A 252 0.21 14.58 -9.70
CA GLY A 252 -0.44 14.32 -10.99
C GLY A 252 -0.09 15.35 -12.06
N GLU A 253 -0.06 16.64 -11.71
CA GLU A 253 0.31 17.72 -12.63
C GLU A 253 1.80 17.66 -13.00
N GLU A 254 2.67 17.45 -12.00
CA GLU A 254 4.10 17.30 -12.24
C GLU A 254 4.41 16.10 -13.14
N LEU A 255 3.79 14.95 -12.88
CA LEU A 255 3.97 13.74 -13.67
C LEU A 255 3.45 13.91 -15.10
N ALA A 256 2.29 14.54 -15.29
CA ALA A 256 1.76 14.81 -16.62
C ALA A 256 2.73 15.62 -17.49
N TYR A 257 3.42 16.60 -16.91
CA TYR A 257 4.41 17.40 -17.61
C TYR A 257 5.74 16.64 -17.80
N LYS A 258 6.31 16.09 -16.71
CA LYS A 258 7.64 15.47 -16.71
C LYS A 258 7.67 14.18 -17.55
N VAL A 259 6.57 13.40 -17.57
CA VAL A 259 6.44 12.20 -18.42
C VAL A 259 6.43 12.56 -19.90
N ARG A 260 5.67 13.60 -20.32
CA ARG A 260 5.70 14.09 -21.72
C ARG A 260 7.08 14.56 -22.13
N ASP A 261 7.79 15.25 -21.22
CA ASP A 261 9.15 15.69 -21.51
C ASP A 261 10.14 14.53 -21.66
N ALA A 262 10.00 13.52 -20.79
CA ALA A 262 10.76 12.27 -20.89
C ALA A 262 10.50 11.56 -22.24
N VAL A 263 9.24 11.44 -22.70
CA VAL A 263 8.91 10.87 -24.02
C VAL A 263 9.59 11.65 -25.15
N ARG A 264 9.52 13.00 -25.12
CA ARG A 264 10.22 13.84 -26.13
C ARG A 264 11.73 13.58 -26.12
N THR A 265 12.29 13.36 -24.95
CA THR A 265 13.71 13.10 -24.78
C THR A 265 14.09 11.69 -25.25
N MET A 266 13.25 10.67 -25.00
CA MET A 266 13.43 9.31 -25.50
C MET A 266 13.44 9.26 -27.03
N ARG A 267 12.53 9.98 -27.69
CA ARG A 267 12.44 10.02 -29.18
C ARG A 267 13.71 10.47 -29.86
N LYS A 268 14.65 11.16 -29.20
CA LYS A 268 15.92 11.61 -29.78
C LYS A 268 16.85 10.45 -30.18
N ASN A 269 16.80 9.32 -29.45
CA ASN A 269 17.62 8.12 -29.73
C ASN A 269 16.77 6.86 -29.93
N ASP A 270 15.44 6.94 -29.73
CA ASP A 270 14.47 5.88 -29.96
C ASP A 270 13.19 6.48 -30.58
N PRO A 271 13.17 6.83 -31.88
CA PRO A 271 12.06 7.52 -32.53
C PRO A 271 10.73 6.77 -32.45
N THR A 272 10.75 5.45 -32.45
CA THR A 272 9.55 4.57 -32.34
C THR A 272 9.15 4.27 -30.93
N LEU A 273 9.98 4.59 -29.93
CA LEU A 273 9.80 4.29 -28.50
C LEU A 273 9.78 2.79 -28.15
N ASP A 274 10.21 1.93 -29.07
CA ASP A 274 10.17 0.47 -28.89
C ASP A 274 11.22 -0.03 -27.87
N SER A 275 12.29 0.78 -27.65
CA SER A 275 13.41 0.49 -26.75
C SER A 275 13.41 1.39 -25.50
N SER A 276 12.25 1.87 -25.09
CA SER A 276 12.08 2.77 -23.95
C SER A 276 11.09 2.20 -22.93
N VAL A 277 11.30 2.50 -21.65
CA VAL A 277 10.45 2.03 -20.53
C VAL A 277 10.32 3.13 -19.48
N PHE A 278 9.13 3.28 -18.91
CA PHE A 278 8.90 3.96 -17.65
C PHE A 278 8.90 2.95 -16.49
N TRP A 279 9.58 3.29 -15.40
CA TRP A 279 9.71 2.46 -14.22
C TRP A 279 9.22 3.19 -12.98
N ILE A 280 8.10 2.73 -12.41
CA ILE A 280 7.52 3.29 -11.19
C ILE A 280 8.13 2.61 -9.97
N THR A 281 8.70 3.41 -9.07
CA THR A 281 9.16 2.95 -7.74
C THR A 281 8.00 2.77 -6.76
N GLY A 282 8.25 2.18 -5.59
CA GLY A 282 7.27 2.03 -4.52
C GLY A 282 6.92 3.33 -3.78
N SER A 283 6.87 4.46 -4.50
CA SER A 283 6.46 5.77 -3.98
C SER A 283 4.96 5.97 -4.16
N THR A 284 4.19 5.97 -3.06
CA THR A 284 2.72 6.09 -3.09
C THR A 284 2.25 7.34 -3.85
N ALA A 285 2.94 8.48 -3.70
CA ALA A 285 2.62 9.70 -4.42
C ALA A 285 2.75 9.56 -5.95
N VAL A 286 3.59 8.63 -6.42
CA VAL A 286 3.78 8.36 -7.85
C VAL A 286 2.78 7.34 -8.36
N PHE A 287 2.71 6.15 -7.75
CA PHE A 287 1.89 5.08 -8.30
C PHE A 287 0.37 5.33 -8.21
N ARG A 288 -0.07 6.23 -7.33
CA ARG A 288 -1.48 6.68 -7.32
C ARG A 288 -1.86 7.45 -8.58
N GLU A 289 -0.90 8.10 -9.22
CA GLU A 289 -1.10 8.95 -10.39
C GLU A 289 -0.89 8.17 -11.71
N ILE A 290 -1.08 6.85 -11.69
CA ILE A 290 -0.91 5.98 -12.86
C ILE A 290 -1.72 6.47 -14.08
N ARG A 291 -2.90 7.04 -13.86
CA ARG A 291 -3.71 7.64 -14.91
C ARG A 291 -3.02 8.81 -15.61
N ALA A 292 -2.46 9.74 -14.82
CA ALA A 292 -1.71 10.87 -15.36
C ALA A 292 -0.44 10.42 -16.10
N ILE A 293 0.23 9.37 -15.59
CA ILE A 293 1.40 8.76 -16.24
C ILE A 293 1.01 8.16 -17.59
N ASN A 294 -0.01 7.28 -17.62
CA ASN A 294 -0.47 6.62 -18.84
C ASN A 294 -0.96 7.61 -19.91
N ALA A 295 -1.69 8.65 -19.51
CA ALA A 295 -2.19 9.67 -20.44
C ALA A 295 -1.05 10.46 -21.15
N ASN A 296 0.19 10.39 -20.65
CA ASN A 296 1.31 11.16 -21.13
C ASN A 296 2.53 10.30 -21.56
N SER A 297 2.46 8.95 -21.40
CA SER A 297 3.57 8.02 -21.72
C SER A 297 3.60 7.58 -23.18
N ASP A 298 2.61 8.00 -23.98
CA ASP A 298 2.45 7.53 -25.37
C ASP A 298 2.36 5.98 -25.38
N ARG A 299 3.10 5.31 -26.25
CA ARG A 299 3.19 3.84 -26.31
C ARG A 299 4.29 3.24 -25.44
N VAL A 300 5.02 4.05 -24.68
CA VAL A 300 6.10 3.55 -23.82
C VAL A 300 5.50 2.73 -22.69
N PRO A 301 5.91 1.48 -22.48
CA PRO A 301 5.43 0.65 -21.40
C PRO A 301 5.70 1.27 -20.03
N VAL A 302 4.69 1.29 -19.18
CA VAL A 302 4.81 1.72 -17.79
C VAL A 302 4.88 0.47 -16.90
N LEU A 303 6.06 0.19 -16.37
CA LEU A 303 6.33 -0.91 -15.46
C LEU A 303 6.35 -0.43 -14.00
N SER A 304 6.15 -1.34 -13.07
CA SER A 304 6.14 -1.01 -11.64
C SER A 304 6.88 -2.07 -10.80
N VAL A 305 7.45 -1.66 -9.67
CA VAL A 305 7.91 -2.58 -8.60
C VAL A 305 6.76 -3.00 -7.68
N VAL A 306 5.55 -2.45 -7.87
CA VAL A 306 4.39 -2.67 -7.01
C VAL A 306 3.33 -3.42 -7.82
N PRO A 307 3.11 -4.73 -7.58
CA PRO A 307 2.11 -5.53 -8.29
C PRO A 307 0.69 -4.93 -8.25
N GLU A 308 0.32 -4.30 -7.15
CA GLU A 308 -1.00 -3.70 -6.95
C GLU A 308 -1.27 -2.45 -7.81
N VAL A 309 -0.29 -1.99 -8.57
CA VAL A 309 -0.46 -0.93 -9.59
C VAL A 309 -0.98 -1.50 -10.91
N VAL A 310 -0.86 -2.82 -11.11
CA VAL A 310 -1.49 -3.54 -12.22
C VAL A 310 -2.92 -3.91 -11.80
N LYS A 311 -3.91 -3.43 -12.57
CA LYS A 311 -5.34 -3.51 -12.24
C LYS A 311 -6.16 -3.90 -13.46
N GLU A 312 -7.45 -4.17 -13.25
CA GLU A 312 -8.44 -4.51 -14.28
C GLU A 312 -8.78 -3.36 -15.24
N SER A 313 -8.41 -2.13 -14.92
CA SER A 313 -8.76 -0.95 -15.72
C SER A 313 -7.62 -0.50 -16.63
N GLU A 314 -7.94 0.43 -17.55
CA GLU A 314 -6.96 1.14 -18.37
C GLU A 314 -5.99 1.98 -17.52
N ASP A 315 -6.43 2.41 -16.32
CA ASP A 315 -5.62 3.12 -15.34
C ASP A 315 -4.71 2.15 -14.56
N SER A 316 -3.84 1.45 -15.29
CA SER A 316 -3.01 0.36 -14.81
C SER A 316 -1.58 0.46 -15.36
N ALA A 317 -0.58 0.05 -14.60
CA ALA A 317 0.70 -0.33 -15.22
C ALA A 317 0.47 -1.55 -16.13
N VAL A 318 1.29 -1.68 -17.17
CA VAL A 318 1.15 -2.82 -18.08
C VAL A 318 1.68 -4.10 -17.46
N LEU A 319 2.73 -3.97 -16.65
CA LEU A 319 3.41 -5.08 -16.00
C LEU A 319 4.09 -4.62 -14.73
N SER A 320 4.14 -5.48 -13.72
CA SER A 320 4.97 -5.27 -12.55
C SER A 320 5.90 -6.44 -12.30
N ILE A 321 7.06 -6.13 -11.73
CA ILE A 321 8.06 -7.09 -11.27
C ILE A 321 8.50 -6.64 -9.89
N GLY A 322 7.97 -7.24 -8.85
CA GLY A 322 8.23 -6.79 -7.48
C GLY A 322 7.74 -7.76 -6.42
N ILE A 323 7.55 -7.26 -5.23
CA ILE A 323 6.97 -8.01 -4.11
C ILE A 323 5.67 -7.31 -3.73
N SER A 324 4.56 -8.05 -3.75
CA SER A 324 3.26 -7.53 -3.37
C SER A 324 3.21 -7.20 -1.87
N PHE A 325 2.39 -6.24 -1.50
CA PHE A 325 2.14 -5.94 -0.09
C PHE A 325 1.56 -7.15 0.62
N GLN A 326 0.74 -7.93 -0.09
CA GLN A 326 0.14 -9.15 0.43
C GLN A 326 1.21 -10.22 0.72
N SER A 327 2.10 -10.53 -0.23
CA SER A 327 3.14 -11.54 -0.05
C SER A 327 4.14 -11.15 1.05
N ASN A 328 4.52 -9.87 1.12
CA ASN A 328 5.39 -9.38 2.19
C ASN A 328 4.71 -9.47 3.56
N ALA A 329 3.44 -9.07 3.67
CA ALA A 329 2.69 -9.13 4.91
C ALA A 329 2.42 -10.57 5.36
N HIS A 330 2.22 -11.50 4.41
CA HIS A 330 2.14 -12.94 4.71
C HIS A 330 3.42 -13.43 5.39
N LEU A 331 4.58 -13.13 4.81
CA LEU A 331 5.88 -13.52 5.39
C LEU A 331 6.09 -12.88 6.78
N ALA A 332 5.78 -11.59 6.94
CA ALA A 332 5.87 -10.92 8.22
C ALA A 332 4.93 -11.54 9.28
N ALA A 333 3.71 -11.91 8.89
CA ALA A 333 2.75 -12.56 9.77
C ALA A 333 3.22 -13.97 10.18
N VAL A 334 3.87 -14.71 9.27
CA VAL A 334 4.49 -16.00 9.59
C VAL A 334 5.63 -15.82 10.60
N TYR A 335 6.51 -14.82 10.41
CA TYR A 335 7.54 -14.48 11.38
C TYR A 335 6.94 -14.15 12.74
N GLY A 336 5.86 -13.34 12.76
CA GLY A 336 5.13 -12.99 13.98
C GLY A 336 4.56 -14.23 14.70
N ALA A 337 3.94 -15.12 13.96
CA ALA A 337 3.41 -16.36 14.48
C ALA A 337 4.52 -17.25 15.09
N ASP A 338 5.65 -17.41 14.40
CA ASP A 338 6.78 -18.21 14.87
C ASP A 338 7.39 -17.64 16.16
N VAL A 339 7.48 -16.31 16.27
CA VAL A 339 7.95 -15.65 17.50
C VAL A 339 6.95 -15.84 18.63
N LEU A 340 5.64 -15.64 18.40
CA LEU A 340 4.59 -15.78 19.41
C LEU A 340 4.45 -17.20 19.93
N GLU A 341 4.71 -18.20 19.10
CA GLU A 341 4.66 -19.61 19.46
C GLU A 341 6.01 -20.15 19.97
N GLY A 342 7.03 -19.30 20.06
CA GLY A 342 8.37 -19.66 20.57
C GLY A 342 9.19 -20.54 19.63
N ARG A 343 8.79 -20.66 18.36
CA ARG A 343 9.54 -21.41 17.34
C ARG A 343 10.79 -20.68 16.86
N ALA A 344 10.79 -19.35 16.96
CA ALA A 344 11.92 -18.51 16.59
C ALA A 344 12.14 -17.38 17.60
N LYS A 345 13.40 -16.97 17.78
CA LYS A 345 13.74 -15.74 18.46
C LYS A 345 13.79 -14.62 17.42
N VAL A 346 13.17 -13.50 17.69
CA VAL A 346 13.07 -12.38 16.76
C VAL A 346 14.43 -11.91 16.24
N GLY A 347 15.42 -11.79 17.13
CA GLY A 347 16.77 -11.33 16.78
C GLY A 347 17.61 -12.33 15.96
N ASP A 348 17.18 -13.60 15.87
CA ASP A 348 17.87 -14.63 15.09
C ASP A 348 17.29 -14.77 13.67
N LEU A 349 16.11 -14.18 13.41
CA LEU A 349 15.46 -14.22 12.11
C LEU A 349 16.27 -13.41 11.09
N LYS A 350 16.60 -14.04 9.96
CA LYS A 350 17.21 -13.36 8.82
C LYS A 350 16.24 -12.40 8.13
N VAL A 351 16.75 -11.52 7.28
CA VAL A 351 15.88 -10.65 6.49
C VAL A 351 14.96 -11.48 5.59
N GLY A 352 13.67 -11.34 5.78
CA GLY A 352 12.65 -12.04 4.99
C GLY A 352 12.51 -11.41 3.61
N ILE A 353 12.85 -12.18 2.56
CA ILE A 353 12.67 -11.79 1.16
C ILE A 353 11.74 -12.81 0.50
N VAL A 354 10.69 -12.30 -0.15
CA VAL A 354 9.78 -13.14 -0.92
C VAL A 354 10.46 -13.54 -2.24
N SER A 355 10.51 -14.83 -2.52
CA SER A 355 11.08 -15.38 -3.76
C SER A 355 10.28 -16.63 -4.19
N PRO A 356 9.91 -16.76 -5.47
CA PRO A 356 10.12 -15.81 -6.57
C PRO A 356 9.34 -14.49 -6.38
N PRO A 357 9.65 -13.45 -7.19
CA PRO A 357 8.89 -12.20 -7.14
C PRO A 357 7.46 -12.38 -7.64
N ASP A 358 6.58 -11.49 -7.19
CA ASP A 358 5.24 -11.37 -7.75
C ASP A 358 5.30 -10.63 -9.10
N ILE A 359 4.84 -11.30 -10.16
CA ILE A 359 4.66 -10.68 -11.48
C ILE A 359 3.17 -10.44 -11.68
N ALA A 360 2.80 -9.23 -12.08
CA ALA A 360 1.45 -8.92 -12.48
C ALA A 360 1.42 -8.41 -13.92
N ILE A 361 0.43 -8.84 -14.71
CA ILE A 361 0.32 -8.52 -16.14
C ILE A 361 -1.09 -8.02 -16.44
N ASN A 362 -1.19 -6.92 -17.20
CA ASN A 362 -2.43 -6.46 -17.80
C ASN A 362 -2.34 -6.60 -19.33
N PHE A 363 -2.97 -7.65 -19.88
CA PHE A 363 -2.97 -7.90 -21.33
C PHE A 363 -3.84 -6.92 -22.10
N LEU A 364 -4.88 -6.33 -21.49
CA LEU A 364 -5.66 -5.25 -22.10
C LEU A 364 -4.73 -4.06 -22.39
N LYS A 365 -3.95 -3.63 -21.39
CA LYS A 365 -3.01 -2.51 -21.54
C LYS A 365 -1.84 -2.86 -22.47
N ALA A 366 -1.34 -4.09 -22.43
CA ALA A 366 -0.29 -4.55 -23.36
C ALA A 366 -0.76 -4.44 -24.81
N ARG A 367 -2.00 -4.87 -25.11
CA ARG A 367 -2.62 -4.76 -26.44
C ARG A 367 -2.77 -3.30 -26.91
N GLU A 368 -3.21 -2.41 -26.01
CA GLU A 368 -3.39 -0.99 -26.33
C GLU A 368 -2.11 -0.31 -26.79
N ILE A 369 -0.99 -0.62 -26.13
CA ILE A 369 0.32 -0.01 -26.47
C ILE A 369 1.13 -0.84 -27.46
N GLY A 370 0.62 -1.98 -27.92
CA GLY A 370 1.31 -2.88 -28.84
C GLY A 370 2.53 -3.58 -28.22
N LEU A 371 2.49 -3.87 -26.91
CA LEU A 371 3.56 -4.58 -26.21
C LEU A 371 3.35 -6.09 -26.31
N GLU A 372 4.33 -6.79 -26.85
CA GLU A 372 4.40 -8.25 -26.75
C GLU A 372 5.01 -8.65 -25.41
N VAL A 373 4.27 -9.43 -24.61
CA VAL A 373 4.72 -9.96 -23.34
C VAL A 373 5.22 -11.38 -23.56
N PRO A 374 6.49 -11.72 -23.24
CA PRO A 374 7.02 -13.08 -23.38
C PRO A 374 6.22 -14.10 -22.57
N PHE A 375 6.10 -15.33 -23.07
CA PHE A 375 5.31 -16.38 -22.41
C PHE A 375 5.85 -16.74 -21.03
N SER A 376 7.16 -16.65 -20.80
CA SER A 376 7.83 -16.83 -19.49
C SER A 376 7.24 -15.95 -18.40
N PHE A 377 6.86 -14.71 -18.72
CA PHE A 377 6.18 -13.83 -17.78
C PHE A 377 4.80 -14.34 -17.40
N PHE A 378 4.04 -14.84 -18.39
CA PHE A 378 2.73 -15.41 -18.14
C PHE A 378 2.80 -16.67 -17.25
N GLU A 379 3.78 -17.55 -17.49
CA GLU A 379 3.99 -18.75 -16.66
C GLU A 379 4.27 -18.37 -15.21
N SER A 380 5.13 -17.37 -15.00
CA SER A 380 5.58 -16.93 -13.66
C SER A 380 4.62 -15.94 -12.98
N ALA A 381 3.57 -15.47 -13.66
CA ALA A 381 2.73 -14.40 -13.15
C ALA A 381 1.89 -14.85 -11.95
N SER A 382 1.93 -14.05 -10.89
CA SER A 382 1.05 -14.19 -9.72
C SER A 382 -0.34 -13.61 -9.99
N PHE A 383 -0.41 -12.52 -10.79
CA PHE A 383 -1.65 -11.81 -11.12
C PHE A 383 -1.73 -11.58 -12.63
N VAL A 384 -2.86 -11.96 -13.23
CA VAL A 384 -3.08 -11.80 -14.68
C VAL A 384 -4.46 -11.23 -14.92
N TYR A 385 -4.49 -10.11 -15.64
CA TYR A 385 -5.69 -9.54 -16.23
C TYR A 385 -5.68 -9.84 -17.73
N ASP A 386 -6.77 -10.41 -18.23
CA ASP A 386 -6.92 -10.81 -19.63
C ASP A 386 -7.08 -9.62 -20.59
N TYR A 387 -7.37 -9.91 -21.87
CA TYR A 387 -7.59 -8.90 -22.91
C TYR A 387 -8.87 -8.08 -22.75
N ASP A 388 -9.78 -8.50 -21.86
CA ASP A 388 -11.00 -7.78 -21.48
C ASP A 388 -10.83 -7.04 -20.14
N GLY A 389 -9.62 -7.11 -19.52
CA GLY A 389 -9.31 -6.52 -18.24
C GLY A 389 -9.79 -7.33 -17.03
N ARG A 390 -10.28 -8.58 -17.22
CA ARG A 390 -10.76 -9.43 -16.12
C ARG A 390 -9.60 -10.12 -15.42
N LEU A 391 -9.63 -10.19 -14.10
CA LEU A 391 -8.67 -10.95 -13.32
C LEU A 391 -8.89 -12.46 -13.56
N VAL A 392 -7.96 -13.12 -14.23
CA VAL A 392 -8.01 -14.56 -14.55
C VAL A 392 -7.00 -15.39 -13.74
N ARG A 393 -6.03 -14.75 -13.09
CA ARG A 393 -5.12 -15.39 -12.13
C ARG A 393 -4.90 -14.46 -10.93
N ASN A 394 -5.01 -15.02 -9.73
CA ASN A 394 -4.82 -14.30 -8.45
C ASN A 394 -3.93 -15.14 -7.53
N ASN A 395 -2.81 -14.59 -7.06
CA ASN A 395 -1.81 -15.29 -6.24
C ASN A 395 -1.40 -16.64 -6.87
N GLY A 396 -1.12 -16.65 -8.17
CA GLY A 396 -0.72 -17.83 -8.92
C GLY A 396 -1.84 -18.85 -9.21
N LYS A 397 -3.05 -18.64 -8.69
CA LYS A 397 -4.20 -19.53 -8.87
C LYS A 397 -5.17 -19.00 -9.91
N ALA A 398 -5.69 -19.88 -10.77
CA ALA A 398 -6.73 -19.48 -11.71
C ALA A 398 -7.99 -19.01 -10.97
N VAL A 399 -8.56 -17.88 -11.44
CA VAL A 399 -9.84 -17.37 -10.95
C VAL A 399 -10.96 -18.04 -11.76
N VAL A 400 -11.79 -18.81 -11.09
CA VAL A 400 -12.97 -19.43 -11.72
C VAL A 400 -14.07 -18.37 -11.77
N PRO A 401 -14.62 -18.04 -12.96
CA PRO A 401 -15.76 -17.14 -13.03
C PRO A 401 -16.93 -17.70 -12.20
N VAL A 402 -17.46 -16.91 -11.31
CA VAL A 402 -18.75 -17.23 -10.67
C VAL A 402 -19.82 -16.94 -11.72
N ASN A 403 -20.40 -18.03 -12.25
CA ASN A 403 -21.54 -17.95 -13.20
C ASN A 403 -22.80 -17.42 -12.50
#